data_089c13a4b19d3cd9c000cc2c1b4fc629
#
_entry.id   089c13a4b19d3cd9c000cc2c1b4fc629
#
_cell.length_a   1.000
_cell.length_b   1.000
_cell.length_c   1.000
_cell.angle_alpha   90.00
_cell.angle_beta   90.00
_cell.angle_gamma   90.00
#
_symmetry.space_group_name_H-M   'P 1'
#
loop_
_entity.id
_entity.type
_entity.pdbx_description
1 polymer ?
#
loop_
_entity_poly.entity_id
_entity_poly.type
_entity_poly.pdbx_seq_one_letter_code
_entity_poly.pdbx_strand_id
1 'polypeptide(L)'
;MRIRTTSTAARRLVTLGAATALALGGAVLPAAAAPVAPAAASQAGHADPHALAAIASLATERLALADKVAAAKYGTDAPIDDPARERQILDDVAERSAGLGVDPAFARSVFRDQIEANKVVQRGLYARWDAHPEQRPTERPDLAKEVRPQLDRITTRLLDALREVAATRTSPACTPLLTAAALRDAHARGFDALHLKGLARALPSVCG
;
A
#
# COMPACT_ATOMS: atom_id res chain seq x y z
N MET A 1 34.18 -22.12 36.23
CA MET A 1 33.66 -21.96 37.61
C MET A 1 32.21 -22.42 37.60
N ARG A 2 31.98 -23.61 38.19
CA ARG A 2 30.68 -24.29 38.30
C ARG A 2 29.94 -23.77 39.50
N ILE A 3 28.65 -23.47 39.40
CA ILE A 3 27.76 -23.60 40.56
C ILE A 3 26.41 -24.15 40.05
N ARG A 4 26.09 -25.36 40.54
CA ARG A 4 24.79 -26.04 40.52
C ARG A 4 24.07 -25.70 41.82
N THR A 5 22.76 -25.57 41.80
CA THR A 5 21.86 -25.90 42.94
C THR A 5 20.44 -26.12 42.32
N THR A 6 19.97 -27.32 42.22
CA THR A 6 19.22 -28.30 42.99
C THR A 6 18.03 -27.78 43.76
N SER A 7 16.83 -28.29 43.32
CA SER A 7 15.83 -29.01 44.09
C SER A 7 14.97 -28.23 45.10
N THR A 8 13.63 -28.36 45.02
CA THR A 8 12.91 -29.18 45.98
C THR A 8 11.44 -29.34 45.57
N ALA A 9 11.00 -30.59 45.53
CA ALA A 9 9.58 -31.04 45.43
C ALA A 9 8.89 -30.90 46.80
N ALA A 10 7.60 -30.57 46.75
CA ALA A 10 6.71 -30.78 47.90
C ALA A 10 5.44 -31.45 47.47
N ARG A 11 5.36 -32.73 47.73
CA ARG A 11 4.15 -33.56 47.80
C ARG A 11 3.37 -33.15 49.04
N ARG A 12 2.03 -33.02 48.96
CA ARG A 12 1.14 -33.28 50.06
C ARG A 12 -0.04 -34.11 49.59
N LEU A 13 -0.19 -35.22 50.32
CA LEU A 13 -1.23 -36.26 50.22
C LEU A 13 -2.45 -35.89 51.06
N VAL A 14 -3.65 -36.33 50.57
CA VAL A 14 -4.72 -37.08 51.27
C VAL A 14 -5.59 -36.37 52.28
N THR A 15 -6.90 -36.39 52.05
CA THR A 15 -7.84 -37.13 52.97
C THR A 15 -9.15 -37.49 52.26
N LEU A 16 -9.52 -38.75 52.37
CA LEU A 16 -10.83 -39.33 52.09
C LEU A 16 -11.86 -38.81 53.11
N GLY A 17 -13.10 -38.55 52.63
CA GLY A 17 -14.26 -38.40 53.48
C GLY A 17 -15.50 -38.94 52.74
N ALA A 18 -15.90 -40.18 53.09
CA ALA A 18 -17.12 -40.79 52.60
C ALA A 18 -18.30 -40.30 53.47
N ALA A 19 -19.38 -39.85 52.83
CA ALA A 19 -20.68 -39.77 53.47
C ALA A 19 -21.75 -40.10 52.42
N THR A 20 -22.40 -41.26 52.62
CA THR A 20 -23.58 -41.74 51.90
C THR A 20 -24.80 -41.04 52.37
N ALA A 21 -25.61 -40.44 51.52
CA ALA A 21 -27.02 -40.13 51.78
C ALA A 21 -27.83 -40.44 50.50
N LEU A 22 -28.67 -41.47 50.55
CA LEU A 22 -29.72 -41.75 49.58
C LEU A 22 -30.87 -40.74 49.77
N ALA A 23 -31.21 -40.04 48.70
CA ALA A 23 -32.51 -39.39 48.54
C ALA A 23 -33.02 -39.60 47.14
N LEU A 24 -34.13 -40.36 47.02
CA LEU A 24 -34.88 -40.45 45.76
C LEU A 24 -35.58 -39.13 45.49
N GLY A 25 -35.36 -38.52 44.40
CA GLY A 25 -36.03 -37.29 43.96
C GLY A 25 -35.90 -37.13 42.46
N GLY A 26 -37.05 -37.00 41.78
CA GLY A 26 -37.27 -37.02 40.34
C GLY A 26 -36.24 -36.29 39.47
N ALA A 27 -35.86 -36.96 38.40
CA ALA A 27 -34.96 -36.44 37.38
C ALA A 27 -35.68 -35.43 36.48
N VAL A 28 -35.48 -34.15 36.78
CA VAL A 28 -35.66 -33.10 35.79
C VAL A 28 -34.28 -32.87 35.17
N LEU A 29 -34.10 -33.33 33.95
CA LEU A 29 -32.88 -33.06 33.19
C LEU A 29 -32.84 -31.57 32.84
N PRO A 30 -31.87 -30.77 33.32
CA PRO A 30 -31.62 -29.45 32.75
C PRO A 30 -31.05 -29.67 31.35
N ALA A 31 -31.73 -29.14 30.34
CA ALA A 31 -31.14 -28.99 29.01
C ALA A 31 -29.86 -28.20 29.16
N ALA A 32 -28.72 -28.84 28.99
CA ALA A 32 -27.44 -28.17 28.90
C ALA A 32 -27.46 -27.28 27.66
N ALA A 33 -27.65 -25.99 27.86
CA ALA A 33 -27.38 -24.99 26.83
C ALA A 33 -25.86 -25.12 26.49
N ALA A 34 -25.56 -25.68 25.35
CA ALA A 34 -24.21 -25.66 24.83
C ALA A 34 -23.76 -24.20 24.75
N PRO A 35 -22.56 -23.84 25.24
CA PRO A 35 -22.04 -22.49 25.03
C PRO A 35 -21.94 -22.26 23.52
N VAL A 36 -22.74 -21.32 23.01
CA VAL A 36 -22.58 -20.79 21.65
C VAL A 36 -21.23 -20.11 21.71
N ALA A 37 -20.22 -20.75 21.11
CA ALA A 37 -18.95 -20.12 20.87
C ALA A 37 -19.24 -18.83 20.09
N PRO A 38 -18.72 -17.66 20.53
CA PRO A 38 -18.86 -16.45 19.74
C PRO A 38 -18.27 -16.78 18.37
N ALA A 39 -19.10 -16.68 17.32
CA ALA A 39 -18.62 -16.75 15.96
C ALA A 39 -17.45 -15.78 15.89
N ALA A 40 -16.26 -16.27 15.58
CA ALA A 40 -15.12 -15.44 15.33
C ALA A 40 -15.56 -14.49 14.20
N ALA A 41 -15.92 -13.27 14.56
CA ALA A 41 -16.16 -12.21 13.60
C ALA A 41 -14.88 -12.17 12.81
N SER A 42 -14.95 -12.58 11.55
CA SER A 42 -13.86 -12.41 10.60
C SER A 42 -13.48 -10.96 10.73
N GLN A 43 -12.32 -10.70 11.30
CA GLN A 43 -11.74 -9.37 11.27
C GLN A 43 -11.38 -9.13 9.80
N ALA A 44 -12.38 -8.67 9.03
CA ALA A 44 -12.13 -8.06 7.75
C ALA A 44 -11.10 -6.96 8.05
N GLY A 45 -9.86 -7.18 7.57
CA GLY A 45 -8.72 -6.36 7.95
C GLY A 45 -9.09 -4.89 7.78
N HIS A 46 -9.00 -4.13 8.85
CA HIS A 46 -9.25 -2.69 8.76
C HIS A 46 -8.19 -2.10 7.86
N ALA A 47 -8.60 -1.29 6.87
CA ALA A 47 -7.64 -0.57 6.05
C ALA A 47 -6.73 0.26 6.96
N ASP A 48 -5.42 0.17 6.76
CA ASP A 48 -4.45 0.99 7.49
C ASP A 48 -4.39 2.41 6.91
N PRO A 49 -4.93 3.44 7.61
CA PRO A 49 -4.93 4.81 7.10
C PRO A 49 -3.53 5.38 6.91
N HIS A 50 -2.54 4.94 7.72
CA HIS A 50 -1.16 5.43 7.64
C HIS A 50 -0.45 4.88 6.40
N ALA A 51 -0.59 3.57 6.13
CA ALA A 51 -0.03 2.97 4.92
C ALA A 51 -0.66 3.57 3.65
N LEU A 52 -1.99 3.77 3.65
CA LEU A 52 -2.70 4.41 2.53
C LEU A 52 -2.29 5.88 2.34
N ALA A 53 -2.10 6.63 3.42
CA ALA A 53 -1.59 7.99 3.34
C ALA A 53 -0.15 8.04 2.80
N ALA A 54 0.71 7.09 3.18
CA ALA A 54 2.05 6.97 2.63
C ALA A 54 2.02 6.70 1.12
N ILE A 55 1.16 5.77 0.66
CA ILE A 55 0.99 5.49 -0.77
C ILE A 55 0.49 6.74 -1.52
N ALA A 56 -0.51 7.44 -0.98
CA ALA A 56 -1.04 8.67 -1.57
C ALA A 56 0.04 9.74 -1.73
N SER A 57 0.82 9.97 -0.68
CA SER A 57 1.93 10.93 -0.68
C SER A 57 3.01 10.57 -1.71
N LEU A 58 3.39 9.29 -1.80
CA LEU A 58 4.37 8.83 -2.76
C LEU A 58 3.85 8.88 -4.21
N ALA A 59 2.58 8.60 -4.43
CA ALA A 59 1.94 8.73 -5.74
C ALA A 59 1.92 10.20 -6.20
N THR A 60 1.57 11.14 -5.33
CA THR A 60 1.59 12.58 -5.64
C THR A 60 3.02 13.09 -5.84
N GLU A 61 3.99 12.66 -5.02
CA GLU A 61 5.40 13.00 -5.19
C GLU A 61 5.93 12.51 -6.56
N ARG A 62 5.60 11.27 -6.93
CA ARG A 62 5.99 10.70 -8.22
C ARG A 62 5.34 11.45 -9.39
N LEU A 63 4.06 11.81 -9.26
CA LEU A 63 3.33 12.54 -10.29
C LEU A 63 3.86 13.97 -10.49
N ALA A 64 4.29 14.64 -9.42
CA ALA A 64 4.92 15.97 -9.50
C ALA A 64 6.23 15.95 -10.31
N LEU A 65 6.91 14.80 -10.44
CA LEU A 65 8.08 14.69 -11.31
C LEU A 65 7.73 14.63 -12.80
N ALA A 66 6.43 14.47 -13.15
CA ALA A 66 6.01 14.44 -14.55
C ALA A 66 6.35 15.74 -15.30
N ASP A 67 6.30 16.87 -14.62
CA ASP A 67 6.67 18.17 -15.20
C ASP A 67 8.12 18.21 -15.62
N LYS A 68 9.02 17.72 -14.76
CA LYS A 68 10.44 17.62 -15.06
C LYS A 68 10.71 16.63 -16.19
N VAL A 69 9.99 15.50 -16.21
CA VAL A 69 10.10 14.51 -17.29
C VAL A 69 9.60 15.11 -18.60
N ALA A 70 8.47 15.80 -18.59
CA ALA A 70 7.93 16.48 -19.76
C ALA A 70 8.89 17.55 -20.28
N ALA A 71 9.41 18.42 -19.39
CA ALA A 71 10.34 19.48 -19.77
C ALA A 71 11.64 18.95 -20.39
N ALA A 72 12.15 17.84 -19.84
CA ALA A 72 13.36 17.20 -20.37
C ALA A 72 13.17 16.60 -21.77
N LYS A 73 11.97 16.10 -22.07
CA LYS A 73 11.66 15.40 -23.33
C LYS A 73 11.07 16.32 -24.42
N TYR A 74 10.39 17.40 -24.03
CA TYR A 74 9.70 18.28 -24.99
C TYR A 74 10.62 18.82 -26.07
N GLY A 75 10.23 18.65 -27.34
CA GLY A 75 11.03 19.06 -28.50
C GLY A 75 12.30 18.24 -28.71
N THR A 76 12.37 17.01 -28.20
CA THR A 76 13.42 16.02 -28.47
C THR A 76 12.80 14.76 -29.11
N ASP A 77 13.67 13.82 -29.56
CA ASP A 77 13.24 12.53 -30.10
C ASP A 77 12.83 11.51 -29.01
N ALA A 78 12.91 11.89 -27.72
CA ALA A 78 12.56 11.00 -26.62
C ALA A 78 11.02 10.87 -26.50
N PRO A 79 10.43 9.69 -26.78
CA PRO A 79 8.98 9.54 -26.82
C PRO A 79 8.38 9.57 -25.40
N ILE A 80 7.10 9.99 -25.29
CA ILE A 80 6.33 9.82 -24.05
C ILE A 80 6.07 8.34 -23.81
N ASP A 81 5.63 7.62 -24.84
CA ASP A 81 5.43 6.18 -24.79
C ASP A 81 6.73 5.46 -25.15
N ASP A 82 7.32 4.78 -24.19
CA ASP A 82 8.53 3.96 -24.35
C ASP A 82 8.27 2.55 -23.81
N PRO A 83 7.68 1.66 -24.63
CA PRO A 83 7.31 0.32 -24.19
C PRO A 83 8.50 -0.52 -23.70
N ALA A 84 9.70 -0.27 -24.21
CA ALA A 84 10.90 -0.98 -23.79
C ALA A 84 11.28 -0.57 -22.36
N ARG A 85 11.32 0.74 -22.10
CA ARG A 85 11.62 1.29 -20.76
C ARG A 85 10.53 0.95 -19.76
N GLU A 86 9.27 1.00 -20.15
CA GLU A 86 8.14 0.63 -19.29
C GLU A 86 8.24 -0.83 -18.83
N ARG A 87 8.56 -1.75 -19.75
CA ARG A 87 8.80 -3.17 -19.40
C ARG A 87 9.94 -3.31 -18.40
N GLN A 88 11.09 -2.67 -18.64
CA GLN A 88 12.22 -2.71 -17.71
C GLN A 88 11.84 -2.26 -16.30
N ILE A 89 11.09 -1.16 -16.17
CA ILE A 89 10.62 -0.66 -14.87
C ILE A 89 9.68 -1.68 -14.20
N LEU A 90 8.74 -2.25 -14.94
CA LEU A 90 7.79 -3.21 -14.40
C LEU A 90 8.43 -4.55 -14.04
N ASP A 91 9.48 -4.97 -14.75
CA ASP A 91 10.24 -6.18 -14.45
C ASP A 91 11.08 -5.98 -13.17
N ASP A 92 11.78 -4.85 -13.04
CA ASP A 92 12.51 -4.46 -11.82
C ASP A 92 11.58 -4.39 -10.59
N VAL A 93 10.41 -3.77 -10.76
CA VAL A 93 9.39 -3.69 -9.70
C VAL A 93 8.91 -5.09 -9.28
N ALA A 94 8.66 -5.98 -10.23
CA ALA A 94 8.21 -7.34 -9.91
C ALA A 94 9.28 -8.15 -9.18
N GLU A 95 10.54 -8.05 -9.59
CA GLU A 95 11.65 -8.71 -8.92
C GLU A 95 11.82 -8.20 -7.48
N ARG A 96 11.85 -6.89 -7.31
CA ARG A 96 12.00 -6.25 -5.99
C ARG A 96 10.83 -6.54 -5.06
N SER A 97 9.60 -6.54 -5.60
CA SER A 97 8.39 -6.84 -4.82
C SER A 97 8.38 -8.27 -4.30
N ALA A 98 8.82 -9.24 -5.10
CA ALA A 98 8.96 -10.64 -4.67
C ALA A 98 9.92 -10.76 -3.48
N GLY A 99 11.05 -10.07 -3.51
CA GLY A 99 12.01 -10.03 -2.40
C GLY A 99 11.46 -9.41 -1.11
N LEU A 100 10.40 -8.59 -1.20
CA LEU A 100 9.71 -7.97 -0.07
C LEU A 100 8.46 -8.76 0.39
N GLY A 101 8.12 -9.88 -0.27
CA GLY A 101 6.91 -10.64 0.00
C GLY A 101 5.63 -9.95 -0.49
N VAL A 102 5.74 -9.01 -1.42
CA VAL A 102 4.60 -8.37 -2.10
C VAL A 102 4.31 -9.15 -3.39
N ASP A 103 3.03 -9.40 -3.68
CA ASP A 103 2.63 -10.03 -4.94
C ASP A 103 3.15 -9.22 -6.15
N PRO A 104 3.99 -9.82 -7.02
CA PRO A 104 4.53 -9.14 -8.19
C PRO A 104 3.47 -8.61 -9.16
N ALA A 105 2.34 -9.30 -9.31
CA ALA A 105 1.26 -8.86 -10.19
C ALA A 105 0.57 -7.60 -9.63
N PHE A 106 0.36 -7.55 -8.31
CA PHE A 106 -0.15 -6.38 -7.63
C PHE A 106 0.79 -5.18 -7.78
N ALA A 107 2.07 -5.36 -7.48
CA ALA A 107 3.07 -4.30 -7.63
C ALA A 107 3.14 -3.79 -9.07
N ARG A 108 3.19 -4.68 -10.07
CA ARG A 108 3.15 -4.33 -11.50
C ARG A 108 1.92 -3.48 -11.85
N SER A 109 0.74 -3.84 -11.35
CA SER A 109 -0.51 -3.12 -11.63
C SER A 109 -0.46 -1.70 -11.11
N VAL A 110 -0.03 -1.51 -9.85
CA VAL A 110 0.12 -0.18 -9.26
C VAL A 110 1.15 0.65 -10.03
N PHE A 111 2.32 0.09 -10.35
CA PHE A 111 3.35 0.85 -11.08
C PHE A 111 2.97 1.14 -12.53
N ARG A 112 2.17 0.28 -13.19
CA ARG A 112 1.59 0.60 -14.49
C ARG A 112 0.66 1.80 -14.40
N ASP A 113 -0.20 1.87 -13.39
CA ASP A 113 -1.04 3.05 -13.16
C ASP A 113 -0.21 4.32 -12.95
N GLN A 114 0.89 4.24 -12.20
CA GLN A 114 1.81 5.36 -12.01
C GLN A 114 2.49 5.81 -13.31
N ILE A 115 2.86 4.89 -14.19
CA ILE A 115 3.43 5.19 -15.51
C ILE A 115 2.38 5.88 -16.38
N GLU A 116 1.17 5.32 -16.47
CA GLU A 116 0.08 5.92 -17.26
C GLU A 116 -0.32 7.31 -16.75
N ALA A 117 -0.36 7.50 -15.44
CA ALA A 117 -0.61 8.80 -14.83
C ALA A 117 0.42 9.85 -15.25
N ASN A 118 1.70 9.49 -15.22
CA ASN A 118 2.78 10.35 -15.66
C ASN A 118 2.65 10.72 -17.16
N LYS A 119 2.28 9.75 -18.00
CA LYS A 119 2.02 10.00 -19.44
C LYS A 119 0.84 10.94 -19.67
N VAL A 120 -0.23 10.83 -18.87
CA VAL A 120 -1.37 11.77 -18.91
C VAL A 120 -0.91 13.21 -18.70
N VAL A 121 -0.08 13.45 -17.68
CA VAL A 121 0.45 14.79 -17.38
C VAL A 121 1.39 15.28 -18.49
N GLN A 122 2.33 14.44 -18.95
CA GLN A 122 3.24 14.82 -20.05
C GLN A 122 2.48 15.25 -21.31
N ARG A 123 1.47 14.46 -21.74
CA ARG A 123 0.66 14.81 -22.92
C ARG A 123 -0.11 16.12 -22.73
N GLY A 124 -0.67 16.33 -21.55
CA GLY A 124 -1.37 17.57 -21.23
C GLY A 124 -0.46 18.79 -21.22
N LEU A 125 0.76 18.65 -20.70
CA LEU A 125 1.77 19.71 -20.73
C LEU A 125 2.23 20.02 -22.16
N TYR A 126 2.46 19.00 -22.98
CA TYR A 126 2.83 19.19 -24.40
C TYR A 126 1.72 19.96 -25.14
N ALA A 127 0.46 19.54 -25.00
CA ALA A 127 -0.66 20.25 -25.61
C ALA A 127 -0.77 21.72 -25.13
N ARG A 128 -0.50 21.98 -23.85
CA ARG A 128 -0.46 23.34 -23.28
C ARG A 128 0.66 24.16 -23.89
N TRP A 129 1.88 23.60 -23.98
CA TRP A 129 3.05 24.31 -24.51
C TRP A 129 3.00 24.52 -26.04
N ASP A 130 2.29 23.65 -26.76
CA ASP A 130 2.03 23.84 -28.19
C ASP A 130 1.04 24.99 -28.43
N ALA A 131 -0.01 25.07 -27.62
CA ALA A 131 -1.03 26.11 -27.68
C ALA A 131 -0.54 27.46 -27.12
N HIS A 132 0.40 27.41 -26.14
CA HIS A 132 0.91 28.57 -25.40
C HIS A 132 2.46 28.54 -25.35
N PRO A 133 3.14 28.94 -26.46
CA PRO A 133 4.60 28.88 -26.53
C PRO A 133 5.32 29.66 -25.43
N GLU A 134 4.70 30.68 -24.89
CA GLU A 134 5.22 31.48 -23.78
C GLU A 134 5.29 30.72 -22.45
N GLN A 135 4.57 29.60 -22.34
CA GLN A 135 4.57 28.72 -21.15
C GLN A 135 5.54 27.53 -21.30
N ARG A 136 6.28 27.45 -22.38
CA ARG A 136 7.25 26.38 -22.58
C ARG A 136 8.34 26.40 -21.51
N PRO A 137 8.84 25.22 -21.10
CA PRO A 137 9.89 25.16 -20.09
C PRO A 137 11.15 25.87 -20.61
N THR A 138 11.72 26.72 -19.78
CA THR A 138 13.00 27.38 -20.04
C THR A 138 14.20 26.53 -19.63
N GLU A 139 13.98 25.61 -18.71
CA GLU A 139 14.98 24.66 -18.21
C GLU A 139 14.70 23.23 -18.72
N ARG A 140 15.77 22.47 -18.96
CA ARG A 140 15.72 21.06 -19.34
C ARG A 140 16.44 20.24 -18.29
N PRO A 141 15.72 19.66 -17.32
CA PRO A 141 16.32 18.82 -16.29
C PRO A 141 17.04 17.62 -16.87
N ASP A 142 18.19 17.25 -16.30
CA ASP A 142 18.87 16.01 -16.65
C ASP A 142 18.12 14.82 -16.03
N LEU A 143 17.45 14.02 -16.89
CA LEU A 143 16.69 12.86 -16.44
C LEU A 143 17.55 11.87 -15.67
N ALA A 144 18.81 11.66 -16.06
CA ALA A 144 19.68 10.67 -15.43
C ALA A 144 20.17 11.13 -14.06
N LYS A 145 20.53 12.40 -13.94
CA LYS A 145 21.15 12.93 -12.71
C LYS A 145 20.14 13.48 -11.73
N GLU A 146 19.03 14.06 -12.20
CA GLU A 146 18.10 14.78 -11.35
C GLU A 146 16.80 14.01 -11.08
N VAL A 147 16.24 13.35 -12.10
CA VAL A 147 14.89 12.77 -12.00
C VAL A 147 14.93 11.29 -11.61
N ARG A 148 15.73 10.48 -12.30
CA ARG A 148 15.81 9.03 -12.05
C ARG A 148 16.15 8.70 -10.60
N PRO A 149 17.13 9.34 -9.93
CA PRO A 149 17.43 9.04 -8.52
C PRO A 149 16.26 9.35 -7.58
N GLN A 150 15.42 10.32 -7.92
CA GLN A 150 14.21 10.62 -7.15
C GLN A 150 13.15 9.54 -7.36
N LEU A 151 12.91 9.16 -8.62
CA LEU A 151 11.98 8.07 -8.95
C LEU A 151 12.38 6.74 -8.31
N ASP A 152 13.68 6.43 -8.24
CA ASP A 152 14.18 5.20 -7.61
C ASP A 152 13.95 5.18 -6.11
N ARG A 153 14.18 6.31 -5.42
CA ARG A 153 13.85 6.45 -3.99
C ARG A 153 12.35 6.30 -3.73
N ILE A 154 11.52 6.95 -4.55
CA ILE A 154 10.06 6.83 -4.45
C ILE A 154 9.63 5.38 -4.71
N THR A 155 10.22 4.72 -5.70
CA THR A 155 9.93 3.31 -6.02
C THR A 155 10.19 2.40 -4.82
N THR A 156 11.34 2.56 -4.15
CA THR A 156 11.67 1.77 -2.95
C THR A 156 10.62 1.98 -1.85
N ARG A 157 10.34 3.23 -1.51
CA ARG A 157 9.37 3.56 -0.46
C ARG A 157 7.94 3.13 -0.81
N LEU A 158 7.57 3.19 -2.09
CA LEU A 158 6.25 2.76 -2.54
C LEU A 158 6.10 1.24 -2.42
N LEU A 159 7.12 0.47 -2.77
CA LEU A 159 7.12 -0.98 -2.56
C LEU A 159 6.99 -1.35 -1.08
N ASP A 160 7.69 -0.64 -0.18
CA ASP A 160 7.53 -0.84 1.26
C ASP A 160 6.10 -0.53 1.74
N ALA A 161 5.50 0.56 1.28
CA ALA A 161 4.12 0.93 1.63
C ALA A 161 3.09 -0.08 1.04
N LEU A 162 3.34 -0.63 -0.16
CA LEU A 162 2.50 -1.68 -0.73
C LEU A 162 2.54 -2.97 0.09
N ARG A 163 3.68 -3.32 0.69
CA ARG A 163 3.80 -4.45 1.61
C ARG A 163 2.88 -4.27 2.82
N GLU A 164 2.85 -3.09 3.40
CA GLU A 164 2.03 -2.79 4.58
C GLU A 164 0.53 -2.84 4.29
N VAL A 165 0.11 -2.41 3.09
CA VAL A 165 -1.31 -2.38 2.73
C VAL A 165 -1.81 -3.72 2.15
N ALA A 166 -0.93 -4.64 1.78
CA ALA A 166 -1.27 -5.86 1.02
C ALA A 166 -2.39 -6.69 1.66
N ALA A 167 -2.40 -6.84 3.00
CA ALA A 167 -3.40 -7.62 3.73
C ALA A 167 -4.74 -6.89 3.88
N THR A 168 -4.80 -5.57 3.71
CA THR A 168 -5.96 -4.74 4.02
C THR A 168 -6.53 -4.02 2.79
N ARG A 169 -5.88 -4.15 1.62
CA ARG A 169 -6.26 -3.46 0.38
C ARG A 169 -7.67 -3.78 -0.14
N THR A 170 -8.22 -4.92 0.24
CA THR A 170 -9.59 -5.34 -0.11
C THR A 170 -10.66 -4.82 0.85
N SER A 171 -10.26 -4.08 1.90
CA SER A 171 -11.21 -3.45 2.82
C SER A 171 -12.09 -2.43 2.09
N PRO A 172 -13.41 -2.38 2.35
CA PRO A 172 -14.30 -1.36 1.79
C PRO A 172 -13.85 0.08 2.09
N ALA A 173 -13.09 0.29 3.15
CA ALA A 173 -12.54 1.59 3.52
C ALA A 173 -11.28 1.99 2.73
N CYS A 174 -10.65 1.06 1.99
CA CYS A 174 -9.39 1.32 1.28
C CYS A 174 -9.53 2.49 0.30
N THR A 175 -10.42 2.39 -0.68
CA THR A 175 -10.61 3.42 -1.71
C THR A 175 -10.96 4.80 -1.14
N PRO A 176 -11.94 4.97 -0.23
CA PRO A 176 -12.26 6.28 0.29
C PRO A 176 -11.12 6.89 1.13
N LEU A 177 -10.40 6.10 1.92
CA LEU A 177 -9.25 6.59 2.69
C LEU A 177 -8.08 7.01 1.79
N LEU A 178 -7.74 6.18 0.80
CA LEU A 178 -6.70 6.48 -0.19
C LEU A 178 -7.03 7.77 -0.97
N THR A 179 -8.27 7.88 -1.46
CA THR A 179 -8.71 9.06 -2.21
C THR A 179 -8.67 10.33 -1.37
N ALA A 180 -9.15 10.27 -0.12
CA ALA A 180 -9.11 11.42 0.78
C ALA A 180 -7.66 11.88 1.09
N ALA A 181 -6.75 10.92 1.30
CA ALA A 181 -5.34 11.21 1.51
C ALA A 181 -4.71 11.85 0.25
N ALA A 182 -4.96 11.26 -0.93
CA ALA A 182 -4.41 11.74 -2.19
C ALA A 182 -4.90 13.16 -2.55
N LEU A 183 -6.18 13.47 -2.33
CA LEU A 183 -6.72 14.81 -2.59
C LEU A 183 -6.13 15.84 -1.63
N ARG A 184 -5.92 15.50 -0.37
CA ARG A 184 -5.27 16.37 0.61
C ARG A 184 -3.84 16.69 0.19
N ASP A 185 -3.05 15.69 -0.21
CA ASP A 185 -1.67 15.87 -0.65
C ASP A 185 -1.58 16.64 -1.97
N ALA A 186 -2.50 16.38 -2.90
CA ALA A 186 -2.61 17.13 -4.16
C ALA A 186 -2.91 18.61 -3.92
N HIS A 187 -3.83 18.91 -3.00
CA HIS A 187 -4.14 20.28 -2.61
C HIS A 187 -2.93 20.97 -1.98
N ALA A 188 -2.25 20.29 -1.06
CA ALA A 188 -1.04 20.82 -0.43
C ALA A 188 0.11 21.12 -1.43
N ARG A 189 0.14 20.38 -2.54
CA ARG A 189 1.11 20.57 -3.65
C ARG A 189 0.64 21.56 -4.71
N GLY A 190 -0.57 22.07 -4.63
CA GLY A 190 -1.14 23.00 -5.61
C GLY A 190 -1.42 22.34 -6.98
N PHE A 191 -1.80 21.07 -7.00
CA PHE A 191 -2.10 20.35 -8.24
C PHE A 191 -3.26 21.00 -8.99
N ASP A 192 -3.05 21.29 -10.27
CA ASP A 192 -4.07 21.76 -11.19
C ASP A 192 -4.97 20.62 -11.70
N ALA A 193 -5.96 20.94 -12.52
CA ALA A 193 -6.89 19.96 -13.08
C ALA A 193 -6.19 18.85 -13.87
N LEU A 194 -5.08 19.16 -14.55
CA LEU A 194 -4.29 18.16 -15.28
C LEU A 194 -3.64 17.17 -14.34
N HIS A 195 -3.01 17.65 -13.27
CA HIS A 195 -2.37 16.79 -12.27
C HIS A 195 -3.41 15.99 -11.48
N LEU A 196 -4.58 16.54 -11.17
CA LEU A 196 -5.68 15.79 -10.54
C LEU A 196 -6.19 14.66 -11.46
N LYS A 197 -6.28 14.90 -12.78
CA LYS A 197 -6.59 13.84 -13.75
C LYS A 197 -5.52 12.75 -13.77
N GLY A 198 -4.25 13.13 -13.73
CA GLY A 198 -3.14 12.20 -13.60
C GLY A 198 -3.22 11.39 -12.32
N LEU A 199 -3.49 12.05 -11.17
CA LEU A 199 -3.59 11.38 -9.87
C LEU A 199 -4.72 10.36 -9.81
N ALA A 200 -5.88 10.68 -10.38
CA ALA A 200 -6.99 9.73 -10.49
C ALA A 200 -6.61 8.47 -11.30
N ARG A 201 -5.68 8.61 -12.26
CA ARG A 201 -5.16 7.48 -13.04
C ARG A 201 -4.08 6.68 -12.30
N ALA A 202 -3.43 7.28 -11.29
CA ALA A 202 -2.32 6.67 -10.57
C ALA A 202 -2.72 5.63 -9.50
N LEU A 203 -3.98 5.63 -9.05
CA LEU A 203 -4.40 4.97 -7.82
C LEU A 203 -5.26 3.69 -7.96
N PRO A 204 -5.93 3.40 -9.09
CA PRO A 204 -6.98 2.37 -9.15
C PRO A 204 -6.54 0.99 -8.67
N SER A 205 -5.31 0.58 -8.95
CA SER A 205 -4.82 -0.76 -8.61
C SER A 205 -4.36 -0.91 -7.15
N VAL A 206 -4.37 0.14 -6.34
CA VAL A 206 -3.94 0.06 -4.93
C VAL A 206 -4.96 -0.69 -4.09
N CYS A 207 -6.24 -0.40 -4.28
CA CYS A 207 -7.35 -1.07 -3.60
C CYS A 207 -7.96 -2.11 -4.55
N GLY A 208 -8.11 -3.35 -4.07
CA GLY A 208 -8.60 -4.48 -4.87
C GLY A 208 -10.05 -4.78 -4.62
#